data_0b39fa00b298ff1af9d86f1a583f3fcf
#
_entry.id   0b39fa00b298ff1af9d86f1a583f3fcf
#
_cell.length_a   1.000
_cell.length_b   1.000
_cell.length_c   1.000
_cell.angle_alpha   90.00
_cell.angle_beta   90.00
_cell.angle_gamma   90.00
#
_symmetry.space_group_name_H-M   'P 1'
#
loop_
_entity.id
_entity.type
_entity.pdbx_description
1 polymer ?
#
loop_
_entity_poly.entity_id
_entity_poly.type
_entity_poly.pdbx_seq_one_letter_code
_entity_poly.pdbx_strand_id
1 'polypeptide(L)'
;MGAARSIIKGFALMVSIVASSAFAQDAGSGAVPADGVYDLLVGTYTSGKSEGLYVYRFDTKTGEATRVSVAQTVNPSYLVVSRDRRFVYAVNELPGDNGPATQRGGISAFRFDAASGQLTFLNKVSADGNDPCYLSLSPDGKYLLAANYSVAADPGGSFAVFPVAADGQLGASVLTVHHEGGGPVKGRQDNSHVHSTVFSADGKYLFAQDLGADKLYSYRYTPDGSRGLFGPTDWRYTPQKPGSGPRHLVFGADGKHAYLTSELAATVTTFNYDDGKLTQVQTVSLTEPGFKGAVGAAAIHLSPDGRFLYATNRGDANEIVIFSVDPANGHLKKIGHQSSLGKAPREFAIDPTGKWLIVGNQNSDTVYVFRRDQESGLLEANPKRIEIGSPVDFKLVSPS
;
A
#
# COMPACT_ATOMS: atom_id res chain seq x y z
N MET A 1 -11.15 -14.26 -77.05
CA MET A 1 -11.24 -12.85 -76.59
C MET A 1 -12.16 -12.79 -75.40
N GLY A 2 -11.71 -12.46 -74.23
CA GLY A 2 -12.55 -12.44 -73.04
C GLY A 2 -11.66 -12.48 -71.78
N ALA A 3 -11.24 -11.30 -71.32
CA ALA A 3 -10.37 -11.16 -70.15
C ALA A 3 -11.15 -11.41 -68.83
N ALA A 4 -10.71 -12.37 -68.06
CA ALA A 4 -11.19 -12.57 -66.71
C ALA A 4 -10.52 -11.62 -65.73
N ARG A 5 -11.29 -10.73 -65.11
CA ARG A 5 -10.83 -9.86 -63.98
C ARG A 5 -10.92 -10.67 -62.66
N SER A 6 -9.74 -10.91 -62.08
CA SER A 6 -9.61 -11.48 -60.74
C SER A 6 -9.84 -10.37 -59.70
N ILE A 7 -10.83 -10.55 -58.83
CA ILE A 7 -11.08 -9.67 -57.68
C ILE A 7 -10.36 -10.27 -56.47
N ILE A 8 -9.28 -9.60 -56.06
CA ILE A 8 -8.59 -9.90 -54.80
C ILE A 8 -9.37 -9.23 -53.67
N LYS A 9 -10.08 -10.03 -52.83
CA LYS A 9 -10.66 -9.55 -51.56
C LYS A 9 -9.56 -9.47 -50.52
N GLY A 10 -9.14 -8.27 -50.22
CA GLY A 10 -8.27 -8.01 -49.10
C GLY A 10 -9.01 -8.25 -47.78
N PHE A 11 -8.58 -9.26 -46.98
CA PHE A 11 -8.96 -9.43 -45.60
C PHE A 11 -8.15 -8.42 -44.76
N ALA A 12 -8.80 -7.37 -44.26
CA ALA A 12 -8.22 -6.49 -43.25
C ALA A 12 -8.26 -7.24 -41.90
N LEU A 13 -7.10 -7.69 -41.45
CA LEU A 13 -6.92 -8.25 -40.12
C LEU A 13 -6.97 -7.09 -39.12
N MET A 14 -8.11 -6.88 -38.45
CA MET A 14 -8.18 -6.00 -37.28
C MET A 14 -7.40 -6.66 -36.16
N VAL A 15 -6.18 -6.19 -35.93
CA VAL A 15 -5.43 -6.48 -34.72
C VAL A 15 -6.05 -5.61 -33.62
N SER A 16 -6.88 -6.21 -32.78
CA SER A 16 -7.34 -5.60 -31.54
C SER A 16 -6.14 -5.47 -30.61
N ILE A 17 -5.56 -4.28 -30.53
CA ILE A 17 -4.59 -3.95 -29.48
C ILE A 17 -5.37 -3.90 -28.17
N VAL A 18 -5.32 -5.00 -27.41
CA VAL A 18 -5.72 -5.00 -26.01
C VAL A 18 -4.65 -4.19 -25.29
N ALA A 19 -4.96 -2.95 -24.97
CA ALA A 19 -4.13 -2.13 -24.12
C ALA A 19 -4.09 -2.78 -22.72
N SER A 20 -2.98 -3.43 -22.40
CA SER A 20 -2.68 -3.91 -21.06
C SER A 20 -2.48 -2.70 -20.18
N SER A 21 -3.51 -2.34 -19.40
CA SER A 21 -3.41 -1.30 -18.38
C SER A 21 -2.54 -1.82 -17.23
N ALA A 22 -1.33 -1.32 -17.13
CA ALA A 22 -0.41 -1.53 -16.02
C ALA A 22 -1.03 -1.06 -14.71
N PHE A 23 -0.95 -1.90 -13.69
CA PHE A 23 -1.51 -1.66 -12.36
C PHE A 23 -0.46 -1.04 -11.42
N ALA A 24 -0.20 0.26 -11.60
CA ALA A 24 0.30 1.07 -10.50
C ALA A 24 -0.90 1.51 -9.66
N GLN A 25 -0.76 1.59 -8.34
CA GLN A 25 -1.75 2.24 -7.49
C GLN A 25 -2.05 3.62 -8.10
N ASP A 26 -3.24 3.78 -8.70
CA ASP A 26 -3.76 4.99 -9.36
C ASP A 26 -2.80 5.83 -10.24
N ALA A 27 -1.90 5.20 -11.00
CA ALA A 27 -1.22 5.85 -12.11
C ALA A 27 -2.10 5.74 -13.37
N GLY A 28 -3.19 6.49 -13.40
CA GLY A 28 -3.96 6.75 -14.62
C GLY A 28 -3.10 7.52 -15.62
N SER A 29 -3.29 7.21 -16.91
CA SER A 29 -2.71 7.83 -18.10
C SER A 29 -2.13 9.24 -17.89
N GLY A 30 -0.85 9.43 -18.10
CA GLY A 30 0.03 10.61 -18.20
C GLY A 30 -0.46 12.07 -18.11
N ALA A 31 -1.71 12.33 -17.78
CA ALA A 31 -2.23 13.67 -17.49
C ALA A 31 -2.28 13.85 -15.95
N VAL A 32 -1.60 14.89 -15.45
CA VAL A 32 -1.73 15.30 -14.04
C VAL A 32 -3.21 15.56 -13.77
N PRO A 33 -3.82 14.90 -12.77
CA PRO A 33 -5.21 15.12 -12.42
C PRO A 33 -5.47 16.60 -12.13
N ALA A 34 -6.63 17.10 -12.57
CA ALA A 34 -7.01 18.49 -12.33
C ALA A 34 -7.18 18.78 -10.84
N ASP A 35 -6.92 20.03 -10.44
CA ASP A 35 -7.26 20.50 -9.11
C ASP A 35 -8.75 20.28 -8.81
N GLY A 36 -9.03 19.79 -7.62
CA GLY A 36 -10.39 19.51 -7.21
C GLY A 36 -10.50 19.12 -5.75
N VAL A 37 -11.70 18.78 -5.34
CA VAL A 37 -11.99 18.27 -4.00
C VAL A 37 -12.02 16.76 -4.05
N TYR A 38 -11.15 16.11 -3.31
CA TYR A 38 -11.04 14.67 -3.18
C TYR A 38 -11.61 14.21 -1.84
N ASP A 39 -12.07 12.96 -1.78
CA ASP A 39 -12.35 12.33 -0.51
C ASP A 39 -11.05 11.78 0.06
N LEU A 40 -10.67 12.24 1.25
CA LEU A 40 -9.55 11.72 2.02
C LEU A 40 -10.10 10.80 3.12
N LEU A 41 -9.88 9.50 2.94
CA LEU A 41 -10.18 8.50 3.95
C LEU A 41 -8.98 8.35 4.89
N VAL A 42 -9.24 8.32 6.20
CA VAL A 42 -8.20 8.20 7.22
C VAL A 42 -8.48 7.00 8.11
N GLY A 43 -7.59 6.02 8.05
CA GLY A 43 -7.56 4.86 8.93
C GLY A 43 -6.83 5.19 10.24
N THR A 44 -7.27 4.58 11.34
CA THR A 44 -6.77 4.90 12.69
C THR A 44 -6.67 3.68 13.59
N TYR A 45 -5.95 3.81 14.72
CA TYR A 45 -6.18 2.97 15.89
C TYR A 45 -7.16 3.64 16.84
N THR A 46 -8.07 2.85 17.40
CA THR A 46 -9.21 3.34 18.22
C THR A 46 -8.99 3.16 19.71
N SER A 47 -7.79 2.85 20.17
CA SER A 47 -7.44 2.73 21.59
C SER A 47 -7.36 4.07 22.33
N GLY A 48 -7.48 5.21 21.62
CA GLY A 48 -7.39 6.56 22.16
C GLY A 48 -8.61 7.41 21.80
N LYS A 49 -8.38 8.53 21.15
CA LYS A 49 -9.42 9.53 20.81
C LYS A 49 -10.19 9.20 19.53
N SER A 50 -9.74 8.24 18.74
CA SER A 50 -10.37 7.92 17.47
C SER A 50 -11.64 7.11 17.64
N GLU A 51 -12.64 7.39 16.78
CA GLU A 51 -13.91 6.67 16.68
C GLU A 51 -13.90 5.59 15.56
N GLY A 52 -12.90 5.60 14.67
CA GLY A 52 -12.87 4.65 13.56
C GLY A 52 -12.28 5.21 12.27
N LEU A 53 -12.96 4.97 11.15
CA LEU A 53 -12.56 5.39 9.80
C LEU A 53 -13.20 6.75 9.49
N TYR A 54 -12.38 7.77 9.24
CA TYR A 54 -12.83 9.13 8.94
C TYR A 54 -12.84 9.42 7.45
N VAL A 55 -13.77 10.26 7.01
CA VAL A 55 -13.81 10.84 5.67
C VAL A 55 -13.72 12.36 5.77
N TYR A 56 -12.82 12.94 5.00
CA TYR A 56 -12.64 14.38 4.83
C TYR A 56 -12.84 14.78 3.37
N ARG A 57 -13.27 15.99 3.10
CA ARG A 57 -13.13 16.67 1.80
C ARG A 57 -11.77 17.36 1.79
N PHE A 58 -10.90 16.97 0.89
CA PHE A 58 -9.56 17.53 0.71
C PHE A 58 -9.51 18.36 -0.58
N ASP A 59 -9.27 19.66 -0.43
CA ASP A 59 -9.14 20.59 -1.57
C ASP A 59 -7.67 20.68 -2.01
N THR A 60 -7.34 20.14 -3.19
CA THR A 60 -5.98 20.16 -3.75
C THR A 60 -5.50 21.54 -4.17
N LYS A 61 -6.36 22.57 -4.25
CA LYS A 61 -5.94 23.95 -4.50
C LYS A 61 -5.34 24.59 -3.26
N THR A 62 -5.92 24.29 -2.11
CA THR A 62 -5.60 24.96 -0.84
C THR A 62 -4.88 24.04 0.15
N GLY A 63 -4.99 22.71 0.01
CA GLY A 63 -4.53 21.72 1.00
C GLY A 63 -5.39 21.68 2.27
N GLU A 64 -6.57 22.28 2.26
CA GLU A 64 -7.52 22.21 3.39
C GLU A 64 -8.26 20.88 3.37
N ALA A 65 -8.51 20.34 4.57
CA ALA A 65 -9.33 19.16 4.77
C ALA A 65 -10.46 19.45 5.75
N THR A 66 -11.70 19.16 5.35
CA THR A 66 -12.90 19.35 6.17
C THR A 66 -13.53 18.00 6.47
N ARG A 67 -13.72 17.67 7.76
CA ARG A 67 -14.36 16.43 8.19
C ARG A 67 -15.79 16.35 7.67
N VAL A 68 -16.14 15.21 7.07
CA VAL A 68 -17.47 14.91 6.54
C VAL A 68 -18.18 13.87 7.37
N SER A 69 -17.53 12.73 7.62
CA SER A 69 -18.14 11.61 8.32
C SER A 69 -17.13 10.78 9.09
N VAL A 70 -17.64 9.85 9.91
CA VAL A 70 -16.86 8.77 10.50
C VAL A 70 -17.70 7.49 10.52
N ALA A 71 -17.10 6.39 10.07
CA ALA A 71 -17.66 5.05 10.27
C ALA A 71 -17.05 4.45 11.53
N GLN A 72 -17.87 4.13 12.52
CA GLN A 72 -17.40 3.50 13.75
C GLN A 72 -16.98 2.07 13.46
N THR A 73 -15.71 1.79 13.65
CA THR A 73 -15.11 0.46 13.49
C THR A 73 -13.81 0.40 14.28
N VAL A 74 -13.44 -0.77 14.78
CA VAL A 74 -12.30 -0.93 15.68
C VAL A 74 -11.01 -1.07 14.84
N ASN A 75 -10.00 -0.27 15.17
CA ASN A 75 -8.66 -0.30 14.59
C ASN A 75 -8.65 -0.48 13.06
N PRO A 76 -9.30 0.40 12.26
CA PRO A 76 -9.19 0.36 10.80
C PRO A 76 -7.81 0.89 10.38
N SER A 77 -6.75 0.14 10.69
CA SER A 77 -5.37 0.61 10.58
C SER A 77 -4.82 0.60 9.16
N TYR A 78 -5.48 -0.10 8.23
CA TYR A 78 -5.14 -0.08 6.80
C TYR A 78 -6.40 -0.23 5.94
N LEU A 79 -6.45 0.52 4.84
CA LEU A 79 -7.60 0.63 3.96
C LEU A 79 -7.23 0.26 2.53
N VAL A 80 -8.21 -0.23 1.78
CA VAL A 80 -8.15 -0.28 0.32
C VAL A 80 -9.51 0.12 -0.27
N VAL A 81 -9.48 0.85 -1.38
CA VAL A 81 -10.67 1.29 -2.10
C VAL A 81 -10.82 0.47 -3.36
N SER A 82 -12.05 0.03 -3.68
CA SER A 82 -12.33 -0.66 -4.95
C SER A 82 -12.06 0.25 -6.16
N ARG A 83 -11.72 -0.34 -7.32
CA ARG A 83 -11.40 0.43 -8.52
C ARG A 83 -12.54 1.32 -9.01
N ASP A 84 -13.77 0.87 -8.84
CA ASP A 84 -14.96 1.63 -9.16
C ASP A 84 -15.33 2.65 -8.07
N ARG A 85 -14.50 2.75 -7.02
CA ARG A 85 -14.61 3.70 -5.90
C ARG A 85 -15.90 3.57 -5.10
N ARG A 86 -16.65 2.49 -5.27
CA ARG A 86 -17.93 2.25 -4.57
C ARG A 86 -17.77 1.55 -3.23
N PHE A 87 -16.62 0.91 -2.99
CA PHE A 87 -16.41 0.11 -1.79
C PHE A 87 -15.08 0.44 -1.12
N VAL A 88 -15.07 0.42 0.19
CA VAL A 88 -13.89 0.57 1.04
C VAL A 88 -13.79 -0.62 1.95
N TYR A 89 -12.61 -1.20 2.03
CA TYR A 89 -12.29 -2.31 2.93
C TYR A 89 -11.27 -1.84 3.94
N ALA A 90 -11.49 -2.20 5.20
CA ALA A 90 -10.61 -1.83 6.30
C ALA A 90 -10.24 -3.07 7.10
N VAL A 91 -8.97 -3.24 7.45
CA VAL A 91 -8.60 -4.21 8.49
C VAL A 91 -9.22 -3.79 9.82
N ASN A 92 -9.47 -4.75 10.69
CA ASN A 92 -9.63 -4.54 12.12
C ASN A 92 -8.42 -5.20 12.79
N GLU A 93 -7.34 -4.43 12.97
CA GLU A 93 -6.06 -4.93 13.48
C GLU A 93 -6.18 -5.25 14.98
N LEU A 94 -6.51 -6.48 15.24
CA LEU A 94 -6.68 -7.05 16.57
C LEU A 94 -6.00 -8.43 16.63
N PRO A 95 -5.55 -8.87 17.80
CA PRO A 95 -5.11 -10.24 18.00
C PRO A 95 -6.19 -11.23 17.58
N GLY A 96 -5.79 -12.44 17.19
CA GLY A 96 -6.69 -13.44 16.64
C GLY A 96 -7.68 -14.06 17.62
N ASP A 97 -8.07 -15.27 17.34
CA ASP A 97 -9.30 -15.95 17.75
C ASP A 97 -9.51 -16.26 19.24
N ASN A 98 -8.63 -15.85 20.14
CA ASN A 98 -8.73 -16.19 21.58
C ASN A 98 -9.63 -15.24 22.41
N GLY A 99 -10.29 -14.27 21.77
CA GLY A 99 -11.17 -13.30 22.41
C GLY A 99 -12.65 -13.41 21.96
N PRO A 100 -13.55 -12.60 22.55
CA PRO A 100 -14.91 -12.43 22.06
C PRO A 100 -14.93 -12.06 20.57
N ALA A 101 -15.96 -12.47 19.83
CA ALA A 101 -16.06 -12.23 18.37
C ALA A 101 -15.90 -10.74 17.97
N THR A 102 -16.25 -9.83 18.88
CA THR A 102 -16.06 -8.37 18.69
C THR A 102 -14.61 -7.90 18.83
N GLN A 103 -13.72 -8.74 19.40
CA GLN A 103 -12.30 -8.44 19.65
C GLN A 103 -11.36 -9.25 18.76
N ARG A 104 -11.88 -9.92 17.75
CA ARG A 104 -11.07 -10.70 16.81
C ARG A 104 -10.65 -9.85 15.61
N GLY A 105 -9.44 -10.12 15.12
CA GLY A 105 -8.93 -9.57 13.86
C GLY A 105 -9.86 -9.89 12.70
N GLY A 106 -10.11 -8.93 11.83
CA GLY A 106 -11.04 -9.10 10.74
C GLY A 106 -10.88 -8.05 9.65
N ILE A 107 -11.79 -8.12 8.69
CA ILE A 107 -11.88 -7.16 7.61
C ILE A 107 -13.32 -6.68 7.51
N SER A 108 -13.54 -5.38 7.63
CA SER A 108 -14.83 -4.72 7.47
C SER A 108 -14.96 -4.18 6.04
N ALA A 109 -16.11 -4.45 5.40
CA ALA A 109 -16.48 -3.91 4.11
C ALA A 109 -17.51 -2.80 4.26
N PHE A 110 -17.35 -1.72 3.51
CA PHE A 110 -18.26 -0.58 3.48
C PHE A 110 -18.61 -0.21 2.04
N ARG A 111 -19.86 0.20 1.83
CA ARG A 111 -20.24 0.95 0.63
C ARG A 111 -19.89 2.42 0.84
N PHE A 112 -19.23 3.00 -0.12
CA PHE A 112 -18.87 4.42 -0.12
C PHE A 112 -19.74 5.19 -1.09
N ASP A 113 -20.36 6.25 -0.60
CA ASP A 113 -21.08 7.24 -1.40
C ASP A 113 -20.22 8.50 -1.53
N ALA A 114 -19.57 8.67 -2.67
CA ALA A 114 -18.69 9.80 -2.91
C ALA A 114 -19.45 11.16 -2.92
N ALA A 115 -20.75 11.19 -3.24
CA ALA A 115 -21.52 12.44 -3.23
C ALA A 115 -21.70 12.97 -1.81
N SER A 116 -22.05 12.12 -0.87
CA SER A 116 -22.26 12.47 0.54
C SER A 116 -21.03 12.30 1.42
N GLY A 117 -20.02 11.52 0.98
CA GLY A 117 -18.87 11.12 1.78
C GLY A 117 -19.23 10.13 2.90
N GLN A 118 -20.35 9.41 2.78
CA GLN A 118 -20.81 8.47 3.78
C GLN A 118 -20.33 7.05 3.50
N LEU A 119 -20.01 6.32 4.58
CA LEU A 119 -19.66 4.91 4.58
C LEU A 119 -20.78 4.11 5.22
N THR A 120 -21.37 3.18 4.48
CA THR A 120 -22.39 2.25 4.97
C THR A 120 -21.75 0.88 5.16
N PHE A 121 -21.78 0.36 6.39
CA PHE A 121 -21.27 -0.99 6.70
C PHE A 121 -22.03 -2.05 5.91
N LEU A 122 -21.31 -2.99 5.29
CA LEU A 122 -21.87 -4.12 4.55
C LEU A 122 -21.76 -5.41 5.35
N ASN A 123 -20.52 -5.85 5.62
CA ASN A 123 -20.25 -7.02 6.44
C ASN A 123 -18.84 -6.99 7.01
N LYS A 124 -18.55 -7.91 7.93
CA LYS A 124 -17.21 -8.18 8.47
C LYS A 124 -16.93 -9.68 8.36
N VAL A 125 -15.72 -10.04 7.95
CA VAL A 125 -15.22 -11.42 7.94
C VAL A 125 -14.02 -11.56 8.87
N SER A 126 -13.74 -12.80 9.35
CA SER A 126 -12.47 -13.11 10.02
C SER A 126 -11.30 -12.85 9.06
N ALA A 127 -10.17 -12.37 9.56
CA ALA A 127 -8.95 -12.21 8.76
C ALA A 127 -8.22 -13.54 8.49
N ASP A 128 -8.70 -14.66 9.08
CA ASP A 128 -8.04 -15.97 9.06
C ASP A 128 -6.55 -15.91 9.37
N GLY A 129 -6.24 -15.08 10.36
CA GLY A 129 -4.92 -14.82 10.92
C GLY A 129 -5.00 -13.74 11.98
N ASN A 130 -3.87 -13.46 12.62
CA ASN A 130 -3.77 -12.51 13.71
C ASN A 130 -3.17 -11.19 13.24
N ASP A 131 -3.61 -10.08 13.87
CA ASP A 131 -3.08 -8.74 13.64
C ASP A 131 -3.06 -8.38 12.12
N PRO A 132 -4.22 -8.40 11.40
CA PRO A 132 -4.27 -8.03 10.00
C PRO A 132 -3.86 -6.54 9.86
N CYS A 133 -2.80 -6.26 9.08
CA CYS A 133 -2.18 -4.94 9.03
C CYS A 133 -2.07 -4.33 7.62
N TYR A 134 -2.46 -5.07 6.58
CA TYR A 134 -2.40 -4.61 5.20
C TYR A 134 -3.47 -5.27 4.34
N LEU A 135 -4.01 -4.53 3.37
CA LEU A 135 -4.96 -5.01 2.37
C LEU A 135 -4.47 -4.70 0.95
N SER A 136 -4.74 -5.61 0.04
CA SER A 136 -4.62 -5.36 -1.40
C SER A 136 -5.75 -6.02 -2.17
N LEU A 137 -6.13 -5.43 -3.31
CA LEU A 137 -7.10 -6.02 -4.24
C LEU A 137 -6.37 -6.72 -5.38
N SER A 138 -6.90 -7.87 -5.80
CA SER A 138 -6.40 -8.53 -7.01
C SER A 138 -6.59 -7.63 -8.24
N PRO A 139 -5.76 -7.81 -9.29
CA PRO A 139 -5.84 -6.99 -10.50
C PRO A 139 -7.21 -6.96 -11.17
N ASP A 140 -7.99 -7.99 -11.07
CA ASP A 140 -9.35 -8.09 -11.61
C ASP A 140 -10.45 -7.66 -10.61
N GLY A 141 -10.06 -7.28 -9.38
CA GLY A 141 -10.99 -6.85 -8.32
C GLY A 141 -11.84 -7.95 -7.71
N LYS A 142 -11.60 -9.23 -8.07
CA LYS A 142 -12.42 -10.36 -7.58
C LYS A 142 -12.03 -10.85 -6.20
N TYR A 143 -10.81 -10.53 -5.77
CA TYR A 143 -10.28 -10.97 -4.49
C TYR A 143 -9.65 -9.81 -3.71
N LEU A 144 -9.91 -9.82 -2.41
CA LEU A 144 -9.20 -9.02 -1.43
C LEU A 144 -8.18 -9.91 -0.72
N LEU A 145 -6.99 -9.40 -0.48
CA LEU A 145 -5.94 -10.08 0.29
C LEU A 145 -5.67 -9.30 1.56
N ALA A 146 -5.55 -10.01 2.68
CA ALA A 146 -5.12 -9.45 3.96
C ALA A 146 -3.78 -10.05 4.36
N ALA A 147 -2.80 -9.21 4.70
CA ALA A 147 -1.58 -9.64 5.36
C ALA A 147 -1.80 -9.64 6.86
N ASN A 148 -1.51 -10.76 7.50
CA ASN A 148 -1.61 -10.98 8.93
C ASN A 148 -0.21 -10.96 9.54
N TYR A 149 0.07 -9.95 10.34
CA TYR A 149 1.39 -9.76 10.96
C TYR A 149 1.67 -10.85 12.00
N SER A 150 0.65 -11.21 12.80
CA SER A 150 0.70 -12.26 13.80
C SER A 150 1.82 -12.04 14.84
N VAL A 151 1.54 -11.22 15.85
CA VAL A 151 2.49 -11.01 16.96
C VAL A 151 2.77 -12.32 17.70
N ALA A 152 1.77 -13.18 17.83
CA ALA A 152 1.93 -14.54 18.39
C ALA A 152 2.64 -15.45 17.38
N ALA A 153 3.51 -16.34 17.88
CA ALA A 153 4.27 -17.27 17.06
C ALA A 153 3.41 -18.34 16.37
N ASP A 154 2.26 -18.66 16.93
CA ASP A 154 1.31 -19.65 16.39
C ASP A 154 -0.06 -18.96 16.19
N PRO A 155 -0.55 -18.89 14.97
CA PRO A 155 -0.06 -19.54 13.73
C PRO A 155 1.12 -18.86 13.01
N GLY A 156 1.65 -17.74 13.43
CA GLY A 156 2.70 -17.01 12.73
C GLY A 156 2.13 -16.18 11.56
N GLY A 157 3.00 -15.48 10.81
CA GLY A 157 2.61 -14.59 9.73
C GLY A 157 1.98 -15.30 8.54
N SER A 158 0.99 -14.70 7.92
CA SER A 158 0.27 -15.27 6.78
C SER A 158 -0.32 -14.19 5.88
N PHE A 159 -0.83 -14.60 4.72
CA PHE A 159 -1.85 -13.81 4.02
C PHE A 159 -3.07 -14.67 3.70
N ALA A 160 -4.24 -14.06 3.73
CA ALA A 160 -5.52 -14.73 3.43
C ALA A 160 -6.22 -14.02 2.27
N VAL A 161 -7.02 -14.78 1.49
CA VAL A 161 -7.66 -14.36 0.25
C VAL A 161 -9.16 -14.50 0.35
N PHE A 162 -9.88 -13.40 0.10
CA PHE A 162 -11.32 -13.29 0.26
C PHE A 162 -12.02 -12.96 -1.05
N PRO A 163 -13.04 -13.68 -1.48
CA PRO A 163 -13.85 -13.31 -2.64
C PRO A 163 -14.58 -11.98 -2.38
N VAL A 164 -14.60 -11.12 -3.38
CA VAL A 164 -15.35 -9.87 -3.39
C VAL A 164 -16.60 -10.05 -4.25
N ALA A 165 -17.78 -9.91 -3.66
CA ALA A 165 -19.05 -9.99 -4.37
C ALA A 165 -19.35 -8.68 -5.13
N ALA A 166 -20.25 -8.72 -6.10
CA ALA A 166 -20.63 -7.57 -6.92
C ALA A 166 -21.26 -6.41 -6.12
N ASP A 167 -21.84 -6.70 -4.96
CA ASP A 167 -22.38 -5.72 -4.03
C ASP A 167 -21.37 -5.19 -3.02
N GLY A 168 -20.10 -5.64 -3.10
CA GLY A 168 -18.98 -5.25 -2.26
C GLY A 168 -18.83 -6.06 -0.98
N GLN A 169 -19.70 -7.01 -0.69
CA GLN A 169 -19.54 -7.89 0.46
C GLN A 169 -18.37 -8.85 0.27
N LEU A 170 -17.71 -9.21 1.38
CA LEU A 170 -16.63 -10.20 1.41
C LEU A 170 -17.20 -11.57 1.75
N GLY A 171 -16.80 -12.59 0.99
CA GLY A 171 -16.99 -13.99 1.37
C GLY A 171 -15.98 -14.46 2.42
N ALA A 172 -16.18 -15.67 2.93
CA ALA A 172 -15.16 -16.34 3.75
C ALA A 172 -13.88 -16.54 2.93
N SER A 173 -12.73 -16.66 3.62
CA SER A 173 -11.46 -16.88 2.93
C SER A 173 -11.50 -18.19 2.12
N VAL A 174 -10.90 -18.13 0.94
CA VAL A 174 -10.76 -19.30 0.04
C VAL A 174 -9.34 -19.85 0.03
N LEU A 175 -8.40 -19.13 0.61
CA LEU A 175 -7.00 -19.53 0.72
C LEU A 175 -6.34 -18.77 1.86
N THR A 176 -5.57 -19.48 2.69
CA THR A 176 -4.63 -18.88 3.63
C THR A 176 -3.25 -19.50 3.42
N VAL A 177 -2.24 -18.65 3.26
CA VAL A 177 -0.85 -19.05 3.06
C VAL A 177 -0.04 -18.62 4.27
N HIS A 178 0.45 -19.58 5.04
CA HIS A 178 1.33 -19.35 6.17
C HIS A 178 2.78 -19.32 5.72
N HIS A 179 3.54 -18.41 6.30
CA HIS A 179 4.99 -18.35 6.14
C HIS A 179 5.66 -18.91 7.39
N GLU A 180 6.87 -19.42 7.19
CA GLU A 180 7.68 -20.01 8.25
C GLU A 180 9.05 -19.33 8.32
N GLY A 181 9.66 -19.41 9.49
CA GLY A 181 11.00 -18.91 9.76
C GLY A 181 11.00 -17.65 10.62
N GLY A 182 12.18 -17.19 10.91
CA GLY A 182 12.45 -15.99 11.71
C GLY A 182 13.81 -15.40 11.32
N GLY A 183 14.17 -14.32 12.00
CA GLY A 183 15.42 -13.59 11.78
C GLY A 183 16.18 -13.37 13.10
N PRO A 184 17.28 -12.60 13.06
CA PRO A 184 18.19 -12.46 14.20
C PRO A 184 17.72 -11.47 15.28
N VAL A 185 16.70 -10.63 14.98
CA VAL A 185 16.27 -9.57 15.90
C VAL A 185 15.24 -10.12 16.89
N LYS A 186 15.73 -10.54 18.05
CA LYS A 186 14.91 -11.12 19.12
C LYS A 186 13.76 -10.19 19.53
N GLY A 187 12.59 -10.75 19.71
CA GLY A 187 11.36 -10.03 20.06
C GLY A 187 10.67 -9.33 18.86
N ARG A 188 11.33 -9.30 17.69
CA ARG A 188 10.78 -8.71 16.46
C ARG A 188 10.79 -9.67 15.27
N GLN A 189 11.60 -10.72 15.33
CA GLN A 189 11.76 -11.71 14.27
C GLN A 189 11.82 -13.13 14.85
N ASP A 190 11.14 -13.38 15.97
CA ASP A 190 11.09 -14.71 16.58
C ASP A 190 10.28 -15.70 15.71
N ASN A 191 9.42 -15.19 14.85
CA ASN A 191 8.64 -15.92 13.85
C ASN A 191 8.40 -15.06 12.61
N SER A 192 7.75 -15.65 11.59
CA SER A 192 7.26 -14.97 10.40
C SER A 192 6.25 -13.85 10.75
N HIS A 193 6.33 -12.70 10.05
CA HIS A 193 5.45 -11.56 10.17
C HIS A 193 5.17 -10.97 8.79
N VAL A 194 4.10 -11.40 8.12
CA VAL A 194 3.72 -10.86 6.82
C VAL A 194 3.15 -9.46 7.01
N HIS A 195 3.87 -8.44 6.55
CA HIS A 195 3.49 -7.04 6.77
C HIS A 195 2.72 -6.42 5.61
N SER A 196 2.91 -6.90 4.41
CA SER A 196 2.17 -6.41 3.25
C SER A 196 2.12 -7.44 2.12
N THR A 197 1.14 -7.28 1.23
CA THR A 197 1.00 -8.03 -0.03
C THR A 197 0.81 -7.04 -1.17
N VAL A 198 1.63 -7.12 -2.21
CA VAL A 198 1.64 -6.17 -3.31
C VAL A 198 1.70 -6.91 -4.64
N PHE A 199 0.78 -6.58 -5.55
CA PHE A 199 0.83 -7.11 -6.91
C PHE A 199 1.91 -6.39 -7.73
N SER A 200 2.57 -7.14 -8.62
CA SER A 200 3.44 -6.55 -9.63
C SER A 200 2.66 -5.59 -10.54
N ALA A 201 3.38 -4.65 -11.18
CA ALA A 201 2.78 -3.67 -12.06
C ALA A 201 1.99 -4.29 -13.24
N ASP A 202 2.40 -5.47 -13.71
CA ASP A 202 1.72 -6.24 -14.75
C ASP A 202 0.57 -7.13 -14.23
N GLY A 203 0.37 -7.15 -12.90
CA GLY A 203 -0.69 -7.90 -12.24
C GLY A 203 -0.53 -9.42 -12.24
N LYS A 204 0.60 -9.96 -12.69
CA LYS A 204 0.80 -11.42 -12.82
C LYS A 204 1.35 -12.06 -11.56
N TYR A 205 1.98 -11.29 -10.69
CA TYR A 205 2.65 -11.79 -9.49
C TYR A 205 2.22 -11.03 -8.25
N LEU A 206 2.19 -11.74 -7.14
CA LEU A 206 2.00 -11.20 -5.81
C LEU A 206 3.32 -11.31 -5.05
N PHE A 207 3.72 -10.23 -4.39
CA PHE A 207 4.84 -10.20 -3.46
C PHE A 207 4.32 -10.04 -2.05
N ALA A 208 4.71 -10.94 -1.14
CA ALA A 208 4.40 -10.84 0.28
C ALA A 208 5.68 -10.53 1.05
N GLN A 209 5.69 -9.40 1.73
CA GLN A 209 6.82 -8.90 2.50
C GLN A 209 6.76 -9.47 3.91
N ASP A 210 7.71 -10.34 4.23
CA ASP A 210 7.81 -10.99 5.53
C ASP A 210 8.91 -10.34 6.37
N LEU A 211 8.49 -9.50 7.30
CA LEU A 211 9.38 -8.76 8.21
C LEU A 211 10.14 -9.72 9.13
N GLY A 212 9.45 -10.75 9.61
CA GLY A 212 10.04 -11.70 10.55
C GLY A 212 11.08 -12.60 9.91
N ALA A 213 10.84 -13.07 8.69
CA ALA A 213 11.71 -14.02 7.99
C ALA A 213 12.76 -13.37 7.08
N ASP A 214 12.82 -12.03 6.98
CA ASP A 214 13.72 -11.30 6.07
C ASP A 214 13.59 -11.75 4.61
N LYS A 215 12.34 -11.91 4.13
CA LYS A 215 12.07 -12.42 2.78
C LYS A 215 10.96 -11.63 2.08
N LEU A 216 11.06 -11.51 0.76
CA LEU A 216 9.95 -11.16 -0.12
C LEU A 216 9.54 -12.44 -0.85
N TYR A 217 8.44 -13.04 -0.42
CA TYR A 217 7.88 -14.21 -1.11
C TYR A 217 7.19 -13.78 -2.39
N SER A 218 7.27 -14.59 -3.44
CA SER A 218 6.64 -14.32 -4.73
C SER A 218 5.76 -15.48 -5.18
N TYR A 219 4.56 -15.14 -5.64
CA TYR A 219 3.53 -16.05 -6.08
C TYR A 219 3.02 -15.64 -7.46
N ARG A 220 2.82 -16.63 -8.34
CA ARG A 220 2.13 -16.40 -9.61
C ARG A 220 0.63 -16.33 -9.35
N TYR A 221 -0.01 -15.25 -9.78
CA TYR A 221 -1.46 -15.10 -9.73
C TYR A 221 -2.12 -15.75 -10.94
N THR A 222 -3.10 -16.62 -10.72
CA THR A 222 -3.86 -17.34 -11.75
C THR A 222 -5.36 -17.08 -11.52
N PRO A 223 -5.95 -16.04 -12.16
CA PRO A 223 -7.31 -15.58 -11.88
C PRO A 223 -8.42 -16.62 -12.09
N ASP A 224 -8.20 -17.56 -13.02
CA ASP A 224 -9.14 -18.67 -13.32
C ASP A 224 -8.99 -19.86 -12.36
N GLY A 225 -8.03 -19.81 -11.45
CA GLY A 225 -7.77 -20.86 -10.48
C GLY A 225 -7.28 -22.20 -11.07
N SER A 226 -7.01 -22.26 -12.39
CA SER A 226 -6.65 -23.51 -13.10
C SER A 226 -5.39 -24.20 -12.56
N ARG A 227 -4.52 -23.44 -11.85
CA ARG A 227 -3.31 -23.92 -11.18
C ARG A 227 -3.25 -23.51 -9.71
N GLY A 228 -4.41 -23.25 -9.09
CA GLY A 228 -4.53 -22.55 -7.82
C GLY A 228 -4.42 -21.02 -7.99
N LEU A 229 -5.08 -20.25 -7.14
CA LEU A 229 -5.08 -18.78 -7.25
C LEU A 229 -3.68 -18.18 -7.14
N PHE A 230 -2.85 -18.70 -6.23
CA PHE A 230 -1.49 -18.28 -5.99
C PHE A 230 -0.55 -19.49 -5.94
N GLY A 231 0.17 -19.72 -7.03
CA GLY A 231 1.20 -20.75 -7.12
C GLY A 231 2.59 -20.20 -6.80
N PRO A 232 3.50 -21.00 -6.20
CA PRO A 232 4.87 -20.55 -5.98
C PRO A 232 5.59 -20.30 -7.31
N THR A 233 6.51 -19.33 -7.33
CA THR A 233 7.44 -19.11 -8.43
C THR A 233 8.65 -20.04 -8.29
N ASP A 234 9.45 -20.20 -9.35
CA ASP A 234 10.65 -21.05 -9.33
C ASP A 234 11.68 -20.58 -8.29
N TRP A 235 11.76 -19.27 -8.06
CA TRP A 235 12.65 -18.66 -7.06
C TRP A 235 11.99 -18.47 -5.70
N ARG A 236 10.72 -18.75 -5.53
CA ARG A 236 9.94 -18.72 -4.28
C ARG A 236 10.01 -17.41 -3.49
N TYR A 237 11.20 -16.86 -3.25
CA TYR A 237 11.40 -15.61 -2.51
C TYR A 237 12.71 -14.92 -2.89
N THR A 238 12.79 -13.61 -2.64
CA THR A 238 14.00 -12.80 -2.69
C THR A 238 14.47 -12.55 -1.26
N PRO A 239 15.64 -13.11 -0.83
CA PRO A 239 16.14 -12.93 0.52
C PRO A 239 16.59 -11.48 0.73
N GLN A 240 16.42 -10.99 1.95
CA GLN A 240 16.92 -9.71 2.40
C GLN A 240 18.06 -9.91 3.41
N LYS A 241 18.80 -8.82 3.69
CA LYS A 241 19.85 -8.86 4.71
C LYS A 241 19.24 -9.27 6.06
N PRO A 242 19.84 -10.24 6.78
CA PRO A 242 19.34 -10.64 8.08
C PRO A 242 19.19 -9.46 9.05
N GLY A 243 18.04 -9.33 9.71
CA GLY A 243 17.71 -8.24 10.59
C GLY A 243 17.19 -6.98 9.90
N SER A 244 16.89 -7.03 8.60
CA SER A 244 16.39 -5.86 7.87
C SER A 244 14.90 -5.58 8.10
N GLY A 245 14.08 -6.62 8.17
CA GLY A 245 12.63 -6.50 8.37
C GLY A 245 11.88 -5.88 7.19
N PRO A 246 11.69 -6.61 6.07
CA PRO A 246 10.90 -6.15 4.92
C PRO A 246 9.49 -5.71 5.34
N ARG A 247 9.05 -4.52 4.89
CA ARG A 247 7.78 -3.97 5.36
C ARG A 247 6.80 -3.62 4.23
N HIS A 248 7.05 -2.57 3.47
CA HIS A 248 6.21 -2.11 2.36
C HIS A 248 7.01 -2.07 1.06
N LEU A 249 6.39 -2.52 -0.02
CA LEU A 249 6.94 -2.53 -1.38
C LEU A 249 6.08 -1.65 -2.28
N VAL A 250 6.71 -0.86 -3.15
CA VAL A 250 6.02 -0.13 -4.21
C VAL A 250 6.73 -0.36 -5.54
N PHE A 251 5.95 -0.42 -6.64
CA PHE A 251 6.49 -0.50 -7.98
C PHE A 251 6.60 0.88 -8.61
N GLY A 252 7.65 1.13 -9.37
CA GLY A 252 7.78 2.28 -10.23
C GLY A 252 6.71 2.27 -11.33
N ALA A 253 6.30 3.47 -11.78
CA ALA A 253 5.35 3.62 -12.89
C ALA A 253 5.87 3.04 -14.22
N ASP A 254 7.18 2.86 -14.34
CA ASP A 254 7.85 2.21 -15.48
C ASP A 254 7.63 0.68 -15.53
N GLY A 255 7.10 0.09 -14.44
CA GLY A 255 6.91 -1.35 -14.30
C GLY A 255 8.20 -2.17 -14.27
N LYS A 256 9.38 -1.52 -14.17
CA LYS A 256 10.70 -2.16 -14.23
C LYS A 256 11.45 -2.13 -12.91
N HIS A 257 11.08 -1.21 -12.02
CA HIS A 257 11.73 -1.03 -10.74
C HIS A 257 10.74 -1.21 -9.58
N ALA A 258 11.25 -1.67 -8.45
CA ALA A 258 10.49 -1.76 -7.20
C ALA A 258 11.34 -1.27 -6.03
N TYR A 259 10.67 -0.74 -5.00
CA TYR A 259 11.32 -0.13 -3.85
C TYR A 259 10.71 -0.68 -2.56
N LEU A 260 11.56 -1.14 -1.66
CA LEU A 260 11.19 -1.78 -0.40
C LEU A 260 11.68 -0.96 0.79
N THR A 261 10.79 -0.62 1.72
CA THR A 261 11.23 -0.22 3.06
C THR A 261 11.54 -1.45 3.91
N SER A 262 12.67 -1.41 4.60
CA SER A 262 13.04 -2.38 5.63
C SER A 262 12.95 -1.72 7.00
N GLU A 263 11.98 -2.16 7.81
CA GLU A 263 11.59 -1.50 9.06
C GLU A 263 12.73 -1.43 10.06
N LEU A 264 13.34 -2.59 10.34
CA LEU A 264 14.32 -2.74 11.42
C LEU A 264 15.68 -2.11 11.07
N ALA A 265 16.04 -2.14 9.79
CA ALA A 265 17.28 -1.55 9.29
C ALA A 265 17.16 -0.06 8.92
N ALA A 266 15.95 0.49 8.86
CA ALA A 266 15.67 1.85 8.37
C ALA A 266 16.34 2.12 7.01
N THR A 267 16.05 1.27 6.02
CA THR A 267 16.61 1.38 4.67
C THR A 267 15.52 1.32 3.61
N VAL A 268 15.86 1.83 2.42
CA VAL A 268 15.12 1.55 1.17
C VAL A 268 16.02 0.75 0.25
N THR A 269 15.51 -0.37 -0.25
CA THR A 269 16.18 -1.23 -1.24
C THR A 269 15.51 -1.09 -2.58
N THR A 270 16.29 -0.83 -3.64
CA THR A 270 15.83 -0.78 -5.03
C THR A 270 16.07 -2.13 -5.70
N PHE A 271 15.10 -2.59 -6.47
CA PHE A 271 15.16 -3.80 -7.27
C PHE A 271 14.86 -3.51 -8.74
N ASN A 272 15.55 -4.23 -9.63
CA ASN A 272 15.04 -4.47 -10.97
C ASN A 272 13.97 -5.57 -10.89
N TYR A 273 12.85 -5.34 -11.58
CA TYR A 273 11.77 -6.31 -11.73
C TYR A 273 11.74 -6.86 -13.14
N ASP A 274 11.68 -8.18 -13.27
CA ASP A 274 11.55 -8.89 -14.54
C ASP A 274 10.71 -10.15 -14.34
N ASP A 275 9.51 -10.19 -14.93
CA ASP A 275 8.56 -11.31 -14.94
C ASP A 275 8.44 -12.07 -13.60
N GLY A 276 8.22 -11.32 -12.51
CA GLY A 276 8.04 -11.85 -11.13
C GLY A 276 9.33 -12.01 -10.33
N LYS A 277 10.50 -11.74 -10.92
CA LYS A 277 11.80 -11.79 -10.22
C LYS A 277 12.21 -10.38 -9.80
N LEU A 278 12.62 -10.26 -8.54
CA LEU A 278 13.25 -9.05 -8.00
C LEU A 278 14.76 -9.26 -7.86
N THR A 279 15.55 -8.40 -8.52
CA THR A 279 17.01 -8.41 -8.43
C THR A 279 17.46 -7.13 -7.75
N GLN A 280 18.03 -7.23 -6.54
CA GLN A 280 18.51 -6.08 -5.78
C GLN A 280 19.65 -5.36 -6.51
N VAL A 281 19.55 -4.03 -6.61
CA VAL A 281 20.56 -3.19 -7.28
C VAL A 281 21.14 -2.11 -6.37
N GLN A 282 20.38 -1.64 -5.36
CA GLN A 282 20.86 -0.60 -4.44
C GLN A 282 20.16 -0.75 -3.08
N THR A 283 20.85 -0.32 -2.01
CA THR A 283 20.24 -0.06 -0.70
C THR A 283 20.74 1.27 -0.16
N VAL A 284 19.82 2.13 0.27
CA VAL A 284 20.10 3.45 0.86
C VAL A 284 19.56 3.54 2.27
N SER A 285 20.28 4.24 3.16
CA SER A 285 19.84 4.47 4.55
C SER A 285 18.84 5.63 4.62
N LEU A 286 17.82 5.48 5.46
CA LEU A 286 16.95 6.59 5.84
C LEU A 286 17.60 7.53 6.85
N THR A 287 18.56 7.04 7.63
CA THR A 287 19.26 7.86 8.64
C THR A 287 20.50 8.53 8.09
N GLU A 288 20.95 9.58 8.78
CA GLU A 288 22.25 10.19 8.53
C GLU A 288 23.38 9.34 9.12
N PRO A 289 24.61 9.46 8.55
CA PRO A 289 25.77 8.78 9.10
C PRO A 289 25.99 9.17 10.57
N GLY A 290 26.10 8.15 11.43
CA GLY A 290 26.31 8.36 12.87
C GLY A 290 25.04 8.54 13.71
N PHE A 291 23.85 8.47 13.12
CA PHE A 291 22.60 8.42 13.89
C PHE A 291 22.58 7.21 14.83
N LYS A 292 22.21 7.43 16.09
CA LYS A 292 22.21 6.38 17.14
C LYS A 292 20.85 6.21 17.84
N GLY A 293 19.84 6.96 17.42
CA GLY A 293 18.49 6.85 17.96
C GLY A 293 17.79 5.59 17.48
N ALA A 294 16.65 5.29 18.09
CA ALA A 294 15.76 4.25 17.62
C ALA A 294 15.23 4.57 16.22
N VAL A 295 15.08 3.53 15.39
CA VAL A 295 14.61 3.63 14.01
C VAL A 295 13.40 2.71 13.77
N GLY A 296 12.67 2.98 12.71
CA GLY A 296 11.55 2.15 12.27
C GLY A 296 11.00 2.66 10.96
N ALA A 297 11.60 2.26 9.81
CA ALA A 297 11.03 2.62 8.52
C ALA A 297 9.56 2.18 8.44
N ALA A 298 8.72 2.99 7.81
CA ALA A 298 7.30 2.67 7.75
C ALA A 298 6.77 2.77 6.31
N ALA A 299 6.10 3.85 5.95
CA ALA A 299 5.53 4.03 4.63
C ALA A 299 6.57 4.33 3.55
N ILE A 300 6.19 4.05 2.31
CA ILE A 300 6.96 4.36 1.11
C ILE A 300 6.00 4.64 -0.05
N HIS A 301 6.16 5.79 -0.71
CA HIS A 301 5.40 6.15 -1.89
C HIS A 301 6.26 6.92 -2.89
N LEU A 302 5.95 6.72 -4.18
CA LEU A 302 6.48 7.55 -5.26
C LEU A 302 5.58 8.78 -5.45
N SER A 303 6.17 9.89 -5.90
CA SER A 303 5.38 10.99 -6.44
C SER A 303 4.61 10.52 -7.70
N PRO A 304 3.46 11.15 -8.04
CA PRO A 304 2.67 10.75 -9.20
C PRO A 304 3.44 10.76 -10.54
N ASP A 305 4.43 11.62 -10.63
CA ASP A 305 5.34 11.72 -11.80
C ASP A 305 6.51 10.72 -11.78
N GLY A 306 6.64 9.92 -10.71
CA GLY A 306 7.69 8.92 -10.53
C GLY A 306 9.10 9.48 -10.30
N ARG A 307 9.29 10.82 -10.25
CA ARG A 307 10.61 11.44 -10.12
C ARG A 307 11.19 11.42 -8.72
N PHE A 308 10.33 11.27 -7.71
CA PHE A 308 10.72 11.31 -6.30
C PHE A 308 10.10 10.16 -5.53
N LEU A 309 10.85 9.66 -4.56
CA LEU A 309 10.40 8.67 -3.60
C LEU A 309 10.51 9.24 -2.19
N TYR A 310 9.50 8.97 -1.39
CA TYR A 310 9.42 9.38 0.00
C TYR A 310 9.31 8.14 0.88
N ALA A 311 9.95 8.17 2.04
CA ALA A 311 9.82 7.12 3.04
C ALA A 311 9.80 7.74 4.44
N THR A 312 8.95 7.21 5.33
CA THR A 312 8.92 7.66 6.72
C THR A 312 9.83 6.80 7.60
N ASN A 313 10.47 7.44 8.58
CA ASN A 313 11.28 6.82 9.62
C ASN A 313 10.75 7.23 10.99
N ARG A 314 10.27 6.27 11.75
CA ARG A 314 9.74 6.42 13.11
C ARG A 314 10.88 6.38 14.14
N GLY A 315 10.54 6.10 15.40
CA GLY A 315 11.52 6.05 16.51
C GLY A 315 11.90 7.44 16.95
N ASP A 316 13.19 7.73 17.05
CA ASP A 316 13.70 9.03 17.48
C ASP A 316 13.85 10.03 16.31
N ALA A 317 13.94 9.53 15.07
CA ALA A 317 14.04 10.37 13.88
C ALA A 317 12.74 11.13 13.57
N ASN A 318 11.60 10.44 13.55
CA ASN A 318 10.28 10.99 13.25
C ASN A 318 10.27 11.93 12.03
N GLU A 319 10.69 11.40 10.88
CA GLU A 319 10.95 12.18 9.67
C GLU A 319 10.40 11.53 8.41
N ILE A 320 10.29 12.32 7.35
CA ILE A 320 10.07 11.93 5.97
C ILE A 320 11.40 12.10 5.25
N VAL A 321 11.95 11.03 4.69
CA VAL A 321 13.20 11.08 3.91
C VAL A 321 12.85 11.12 2.44
N ILE A 322 13.50 12.01 1.68
CA ILE A 322 13.17 12.36 0.32
C ILE A 322 14.31 11.95 -0.60
N PHE A 323 13.97 11.24 -1.67
CA PHE A 323 14.91 10.78 -2.69
C PHE A 323 14.49 11.24 -4.07
N SER A 324 15.44 11.62 -4.91
CA SER A 324 15.24 11.65 -6.36
C SER A 324 15.43 10.24 -6.92
N VAL A 325 14.65 9.90 -7.95
CA VAL A 325 14.73 8.64 -8.69
C VAL A 325 15.42 8.89 -10.02
N ASP A 326 16.50 8.16 -10.31
CA ASP A 326 17.14 8.19 -11.62
C ASP A 326 16.26 7.44 -12.65
N PRO A 327 15.73 8.10 -13.66
CA PRO A 327 14.82 7.47 -14.62
C PRO A 327 15.49 6.40 -15.49
N ALA A 328 16.83 6.38 -15.57
CA ALA A 328 17.56 5.43 -16.40
C ALA A 328 17.71 4.04 -15.73
N ASN A 329 17.79 4.00 -14.39
CA ASN A 329 18.13 2.78 -13.65
C ASN A 329 17.39 2.62 -12.32
N GLY A 330 16.46 3.52 -11.99
CA GLY A 330 15.67 3.47 -10.76
C GLY A 330 16.46 3.79 -9.47
N HIS A 331 17.75 4.16 -9.56
CA HIS A 331 18.57 4.42 -8.38
C HIS A 331 18.08 5.64 -7.61
N LEU A 332 18.19 5.56 -6.29
CA LEU A 332 17.80 6.59 -5.35
C LEU A 332 18.98 7.44 -4.93
N LYS A 333 18.80 8.76 -4.95
CA LYS A 333 19.72 9.72 -4.35
C LYS A 333 18.98 10.52 -3.29
N LYS A 334 19.41 10.45 -2.01
CA LYS A 334 18.82 11.25 -0.94
C LYS A 334 19.05 12.74 -1.24
N ILE A 335 17.95 13.51 -1.20
CA ILE A 335 17.96 14.96 -1.49
C ILE A 335 17.51 15.79 -0.29
N GLY A 336 16.89 15.17 0.71
CA GLY A 336 16.48 15.89 1.90
C GLY A 336 15.76 15.00 2.92
N HIS A 337 15.47 15.62 4.05
CA HIS A 337 14.57 15.12 5.07
C HIS A 337 13.69 16.25 5.60
N GLN A 338 12.52 15.89 6.06
CA GLN A 338 11.55 16.77 6.67
C GLN A 338 11.05 16.13 7.97
N SER A 339 11.16 16.86 9.10
CA SER A 339 10.49 16.42 10.32
C SER A 339 9.00 16.23 10.06
N SER A 340 8.40 15.12 10.54
CA SER A 340 6.97 14.90 10.48
C SER A 340 6.17 15.80 11.44
N LEU A 341 6.85 16.60 12.28
CA LEU A 341 6.29 17.49 13.30
C LEU A 341 5.44 16.78 14.37
N GLY A 342 5.64 15.47 14.50
CA GLY A 342 4.95 14.62 15.46
C GLY A 342 5.74 13.37 15.77
N LYS A 343 5.06 12.36 16.32
CA LYS A 343 5.69 11.10 16.74
C LYS A 343 5.10 9.92 15.99
N ALA A 344 5.96 9.01 15.56
CA ALA A 344 5.64 7.80 14.83
C ALA A 344 4.87 8.07 13.51
N PRO A 345 5.50 8.72 12.50
CA PRO A 345 4.91 8.88 11.17
C PRO A 345 4.77 7.51 10.50
N ARG A 346 3.58 6.86 10.66
CA ARG A 346 3.36 5.49 10.22
C ARG A 346 3.01 5.38 8.76
N GLU A 347 2.18 6.31 8.27
CA GLU A 347 1.73 6.35 6.87
C GLU A 347 1.61 7.80 6.40
N PHE A 348 1.73 7.96 5.08
CA PHE A 348 1.46 9.22 4.39
C PHE A 348 0.86 8.95 3.02
N ALA A 349 0.21 9.95 2.44
CA ALA A 349 -0.22 9.94 1.05
C ALA A 349 0.30 11.17 0.32
N ILE A 350 0.52 11.04 -0.98
CA ILE A 350 0.72 12.17 -1.88
C ILE A 350 -0.56 12.32 -2.69
N ASP A 351 -1.11 13.54 -2.75
CA ASP A 351 -2.33 13.78 -3.50
C ASP A 351 -2.13 13.53 -5.01
N PRO A 352 -3.16 13.17 -5.76
CA PRO A 352 -3.02 12.84 -7.17
C PRO A 352 -2.43 13.97 -8.04
N THR A 353 -2.59 15.24 -7.62
CA THR A 353 -1.94 16.37 -8.33
C THR A 353 -0.45 16.50 -8.03
N GLY A 354 0.05 15.77 -7.03
CA GLY A 354 1.44 15.81 -6.58
C GLY A 354 1.84 17.08 -5.82
N LYS A 355 0.88 17.91 -5.43
CA LYS A 355 1.13 19.20 -4.75
C LYS A 355 1.24 19.07 -3.24
N TRP A 356 0.68 18.01 -2.66
CA TRP A 356 0.55 17.86 -1.22
C TRP A 356 1.02 16.48 -0.75
N LEU A 357 1.71 16.46 0.38
CA LEU A 357 2.01 15.26 1.14
C LEU A 357 1.31 15.34 2.50
N ILE A 358 0.47 14.34 2.78
CA ILE A 358 -0.35 14.23 3.99
C ILE A 358 0.26 13.14 4.87
N VAL A 359 0.79 13.46 6.04
CA VAL A 359 1.45 12.49 6.94
C VAL A 359 0.72 12.37 8.27
N GLY A 360 0.50 11.14 8.72
CA GLY A 360 -0.11 10.81 10.01
C GLY A 360 0.92 10.43 11.07
N ASN A 361 0.89 11.13 12.18
CA ASN A 361 1.73 10.88 13.36
C ASN A 361 0.92 10.09 14.40
N GLN A 362 1.05 8.78 14.37
CA GLN A 362 0.28 7.84 15.19
C GLN A 362 0.26 8.19 16.68
N ASN A 363 1.43 8.53 17.25
CA ASN A 363 1.61 8.69 18.71
C ASN A 363 1.47 10.14 19.19
N SER A 364 1.08 11.07 18.31
CA SER A 364 0.80 12.47 18.68
C SER A 364 -0.54 12.96 18.19
N ASP A 365 -1.41 12.07 17.68
CA ASP A 365 -2.79 12.37 17.27
C ASP A 365 -2.86 13.54 16.27
N THR A 366 -1.91 13.62 15.34
CA THR A 366 -1.83 14.73 14.38
C THR A 366 -1.61 14.25 12.96
N VAL A 367 -2.22 14.96 12.02
CA VAL A 367 -1.92 14.88 10.59
C VAL A 367 -1.35 16.22 10.16
N TYR A 368 -0.27 16.20 9.40
CA TYR A 368 0.27 17.39 8.75
C TYR A 368 0.17 17.28 7.24
N VAL A 369 -0.26 18.39 6.60
CA VAL A 369 -0.40 18.53 5.17
C VAL A 369 0.69 19.50 4.69
N PHE A 370 1.75 18.93 4.12
CA PHE A 370 2.88 19.66 3.56
C PHE A 370 2.62 20.02 2.10
N ARG A 371 2.89 21.27 1.72
CA ARG A 371 3.01 21.59 0.31
C ARG A 371 4.30 20.99 -0.24
N ARG A 372 4.20 20.33 -1.39
CA ARG A 372 5.32 19.73 -2.08
C ARG A 372 5.71 20.61 -3.27
N ASP A 373 6.97 20.97 -3.34
CA ASP A 373 7.55 21.55 -4.54
C ASP A 373 7.73 20.45 -5.60
N GLN A 374 7.04 20.55 -6.71
CA GLN A 374 7.01 19.51 -7.74
C GLN A 374 8.32 19.45 -8.55
N GLU A 375 9.13 20.51 -8.57
CA GLU A 375 10.40 20.54 -9.29
C GLU A 375 11.54 19.92 -8.49
N SER A 376 11.66 20.30 -7.21
CA SER A 376 12.73 19.82 -6.33
C SER A 376 12.35 18.56 -5.56
N GLY A 377 11.07 18.24 -5.41
CA GLY A 377 10.56 17.18 -4.55
C GLY A 377 10.54 17.53 -3.07
N LEU A 378 11.04 18.67 -2.64
CA LEU A 378 11.13 19.06 -1.25
C LEU A 378 9.77 19.50 -0.69
N LEU A 379 9.63 19.40 0.63
CA LEU A 379 8.43 19.81 1.35
C LEU A 379 8.64 21.22 1.94
N GLU A 380 7.64 22.08 1.78
CA GLU A 380 7.70 23.45 2.30
C GLU A 380 7.51 23.46 3.82
N ALA A 381 8.14 24.43 4.48
CA ALA A 381 7.86 24.75 5.89
C ALA A 381 6.42 25.27 6.05
N ASN A 382 5.86 25.21 7.28
CA ASN A 382 4.51 25.67 7.63
C ASN A 382 3.37 24.83 7.03
N PRO A 383 3.33 23.53 7.29
CA PRO A 383 2.22 22.68 6.87
C PRO A 383 0.94 23.02 7.66
N LYS A 384 -0.20 22.64 7.06
CA LYS A 384 -1.49 22.64 7.76
C LYS A 384 -1.55 21.48 8.75
N ARG A 385 -2.26 21.66 9.86
CA ARG A 385 -2.41 20.66 10.91
C ARG A 385 -3.87 20.28 11.09
N ILE A 386 -4.11 18.98 11.22
CA ILE A 386 -5.41 18.39 11.55
C ILE A 386 -5.24 17.51 12.78
N GLU A 387 -6.18 17.55 13.71
CA GLU A 387 -6.20 16.66 14.88
C GLU A 387 -7.06 15.45 14.59
N ILE A 388 -6.45 14.25 14.61
CA ILE A 388 -7.12 12.97 14.43
C ILE A 388 -6.42 11.99 15.37
N GLY A 389 -7.22 11.27 16.19
CA GLY A 389 -6.67 10.25 17.08
C GLY A 389 -5.97 9.14 16.30
N SER A 390 -4.69 8.90 16.61
CA SER A 390 -3.86 7.81 16.10
C SER A 390 -4.01 7.52 14.59
N PRO A 391 -3.75 8.50 13.70
CA PRO A 391 -3.89 8.34 12.25
C PRO A 391 -2.76 7.46 11.70
N VAL A 392 -3.12 6.42 10.91
CA VAL A 392 -2.16 5.39 10.46
C VAL A 392 -2.33 4.91 9.03
N ASP A 393 -3.34 5.40 8.29
CA ASP A 393 -3.49 5.16 6.86
C ASP A 393 -4.29 6.26 6.16
N PHE A 394 -4.00 6.49 4.87
CA PHE A 394 -4.62 7.53 4.05
C PHE A 394 -4.93 7.01 2.65
N LYS A 395 -6.16 7.23 2.17
CA LYS A 395 -6.53 6.99 0.77
C LYS A 395 -7.23 8.22 0.21
N LEU A 396 -6.76 8.70 -0.93
CA LEU A 396 -7.41 9.78 -1.67
C LEU A 396 -8.26 9.18 -2.78
N VAL A 397 -9.54 9.52 -2.79
CA VAL A 397 -10.52 9.07 -3.79
C VAL A 397 -10.93 10.27 -4.61
N SER A 398 -10.73 10.18 -5.94
CA SER A 398 -11.14 11.25 -6.84
C SER A 398 -12.67 11.41 -6.82
N PRO A 399 -13.17 12.66 -7.01
CA PRO A 399 -14.61 12.87 -7.19
C PRO A 399 -15.13 12.05 -8.36
N SER A 400 -16.38 11.59 -8.26
CA SER A 400 -17.10 10.84 -9.29
C SER A 400 -17.42 11.70 -10.52
#